data_58a2dd84ae431902a4bfbbb3c99e2436
#
_entry.id   58a2dd84ae431902a4bfbbb3c99e2436
#
_cell.length_a   1.000
_cell.length_b   1.000
_cell.length_c   1.000
_cell.angle_alpha   90.00
_cell.angle_beta   90.00
_cell.angle_gamma   90.00
#
_symmetry.space_group_name_H-M   'P 1'
#
loop_
_entity.id
_entity.type
_entity.pdbx_description
1 polymer ?
#
loop_
_entity_poly.entity_id
_entity_poly.type
_entity_poly.pdbx_seq_one_letter_code
_entity_poly.pdbx_strand_id
1 'polypeptide(L)'
;ANEIWSRLMGSEMCIRDSPNRAGWVKPFAAKLTNKKEAAKHRIVTDAVHAEDGKICLQILHSGRYGYHPFAVSPSKMKSPITPFKPWLLSTKQVYKTIDDFVNCAVMSQLAGYDGVEIMGSEGYLINQFIAKRTNDRTDEWGGSYQNRKRLAVEIVKRTRKAVGKNFIIIFRLSMLDLVKGG
;
A
#
# COMPACT_ATOMS: atom_id res chain seq x y z
N ALA A 1 -19.27 17.54 -15.65
CA ALA A 1 -17.94 17.70 -15.03
C ALA A 1 -18.05 17.72 -13.49
N ASN A 2 -19.01 18.47 -12.89
CA ASN A 2 -19.13 18.60 -11.43
C ASN A 2 -19.58 17.31 -10.71
N GLU A 3 -20.38 16.46 -11.35
CA GLU A 3 -20.86 15.20 -10.73
C GLU A 3 -19.79 14.12 -10.63
N ILE A 4 -18.85 14.07 -11.58
CA ILE A 4 -17.71 13.12 -11.53
C ILE A 4 -16.73 13.54 -10.44
N TRP A 5 -16.47 14.84 -10.29
CA TRP A 5 -15.60 15.37 -9.23
C TRP A 5 -16.16 15.12 -7.82
N SER A 6 -17.46 15.25 -7.61
CA SER A 6 -18.10 14.98 -6.31
C SER A 6 -18.04 13.46 -5.96
N ARG A 7 -18.05 12.58 -6.95
CA ARG A 7 -17.90 11.14 -6.78
C ARG A 7 -16.45 10.71 -6.60
N LEU A 8 -15.47 11.44 -7.18
CA LEU A 8 -14.04 11.19 -7.00
C LEU A 8 -13.51 11.60 -5.62
N MET A 9 -14.23 12.44 -4.88
CA MET A 9 -13.87 12.89 -3.53
C MET A 9 -14.50 12.03 -2.42
N GLY A 10 -15.36 11.07 -2.75
CA GLY A 10 -15.94 10.13 -1.78
C GLY A 10 -15.01 8.94 -1.52
N SER A 11 -14.95 8.48 -0.29
CA SER A 11 -14.15 7.32 0.16
C SER A 11 -14.43 5.99 -0.56
N GLU A 12 -15.47 5.95 -1.38
CA GLU A 12 -15.92 4.76 -2.11
C GLU A 12 -15.30 4.60 -3.51
N MET A 13 -14.61 5.60 -4.03
CA MET A 13 -14.04 5.61 -5.40
C MET A 13 -12.52 5.42 -5.47
N CYS A 14 -11.87 5.07 -4.38
CA CYS A 14 -10.49 4.63 -4.45
C CYS A 14 -10.44 3.19 -4.94
N ILE A 15 -10.07 3.00 -6.21
CA ILE A 15 -9.63 1.68 -6.66
C ILE A 15 -8.36 1.39 -5.91
N ARG A 16 -8.46 0.41 -5.01
CA ARG A 16 -7.33 0.00 -4.18
C ARG A 16 -7.01 -1.46 -4.41
N ASP A 17 -5.75 -1.72 -4.65
CA ASP A 17 -5.25 -3.06 -4.83
C ASP A 17 -4.14 -3.37 -3.84
N SER A 18 -4.04 -4.63 -3.47
CA SER A 18 -2.91 -5.11 -2.69
C SER A 18 -1.72 -5.44 -3.58
N PRO A 19 -0.49 -5.16 -3.13
CA PRO A 19 0.72 -5.49 -3.88
C PRO A 19 1.01 -7.01 -3.89
N ASN A 20 0.38 -7.76 -2.98
CA ASN A 20 0.49 -9.22 -2.89
C ASN A 20 -0.64 -9.81 -2.05
N ARG A 21 -0.68 -11.16 -1.93
CA ARG A 21 -1.72 -11.87 -1.14
C ARG A 21 -1.66 -11.58 0.36
N ALA A 22 -0.47 -11.37 0.90
CA ALA A 22 -0.31 -11.06 2.33
C ALA A 22 -0.88 -9.67 2.68
N GLY A 23 -1.00 -8.80 1.68
CA GLY A 23 -1.58 -7.47 1.81
C GLY A 23 -3.10 -7.40 1.68
N TRP A 24 -3.78 -8.47 1.38
CA TRP A 24 -5.24 -8.49 1.30
C TRP A 24 -5.91 -8.02 2.58
N VAL A 25 -6.99 -7.26 2.46
CA VAL A 25 -7.85 -6.90 3.62
C VAL A 25 -8.74 -8.08 4.04
N LYS A 26 -9.17 -8.89 3.09
CA LYS A 26 -9.94 -10.13 3.27
C LYS A 26 -9.59 -11.13 2.15
N PRO A 27 -9.90 -12.42 2.29
CA PRO A 27 -9.65 -13.41 1.24
C PRO A 27 -10.21 -12.96 -0.10
N PHE A 28 -9.43 -13.15 -1.15
CA PHE A 28 -9.77 -12.81 -2.54
C PHE A 28 -10.04 -11.31 -2.79
N ALA A 29 -9.55 -10.42 -1.93
CA ALA A 29 -9.54 -8.99 -2.22
C ALA A 29 -8.69 -8.70 -3.48
N ALA A 30 -8.96 -7.58 -4.14
CA ALA A 30 -8.24 -7.17 -5.33
C ALA A 30 -6.74 -7.04 -5.06
N LYS A 31 -5.93 -7.40 -6.04
CA LYS A 31 -4.48 -7.23 -6.07
C LYS A 31 -4.02 -6.95 -7.50
N LEU A 32 -2.92 -6.24 -7.63
CA LEU A 32 -2.33 -5.93 -8.93
C LEU A 32 -0.87 -6.39 -8.97
N THR A 33 -0.63 -7.57 -9.52
CA THR A 33 0.66 -8.26 -9.46
C THR A 33 1.19 -8.72 -10.81
N ASN A 34 0.36 -8.69 -11.86
CA ASN A 34 0.70 -9.20 -13.18
C ASN A 34 -0.11 -8.49 -14.30
N LYS A 35 0.33 -8.69 -15.55
CA LYS A 35 -0.26 -8.07 -16.74
C LYS A 35 -1.74 -8.44 -16.98
N LYS A 36 -2.18 -9.66 -16.59
CA LYS A 36 -3.58 -10.08 -16.75
C LYS A 36 -4.50 -9.29 -15.81
N GLU A 37 -4.03 -9.01 -14.60
CA GLU A 37 -4.74 -8.17 -13.65
C GLU A 37 -4.74 -6.71 -14.16
N ALA A 38 -3.61 -6.18 -14.62
CA ALA A 38 -3.50 -4.84 -15.18
C ALA A 38 -4.46 -4.60 -16.37
N ALA A 39 -4.59 -5.58 -17.26
CA ALA A 39 -5.49 -5.47 -18.41
C ALA A 39 -6.97 -5.27 -18.01
N LYS A 40 -7.38 -5.80 -16.85
CA LYS A 40 -8.77 -5.63 -16.35
C LYS A 40 -9.05 -4.20 -15.86
N HIS A 41 -8.01 -3.47 -15.44
CA HIS A 41 -8.15 -2.08 -14.98
C HIS A 41 -8.31 -1.09 -16.13
N ARG A 42 -7.95 -1.49 -17.36
CA ARG A 42 -8.05 -0.62 -18.54
C ARG A 42 -9.46 -0.07 -18.77
N ILE A 43 -10.47 -0.85 -18.52
CA ILE A 43 -11.87 -0.38 -18.66
C ILE A 43 -12.15 0.86 -17.79
N VAL A 44 -11.50 0.98 -16.65
CA VAL A 44 -11.70 2.12 -15.73
C VAL A 44 -10.80 3.29 -16.13
N THR A 45 -9.53 3.04 -16.39
CA THR A 45 -8.58 4.11 -16.77
C THR A 45 -8.97 4.73 -18.10
N ASP A 46 -9.38 3.93 -19.09
CA ASP A 46 -9.83 4.40 -20.40
C ASP A 46 -11.11 5.25 -20.26
N ALA A 47 -12.06 4.84 -19.40
CA ALA A 47 -13.28 5.60 -19.15
C ALA A 47 -13.01 6.96 -18.49
N VAL A 48 -12.06 7.04 -17.55
CA VAL A 48 -11.67 8.31 -16.90
C VAL A 48 -10.94 9.22 -17.90
N HIS A 49 -10.08 8.66 -18.73
CA HIS A 49 -9.34 9.42 -19.75
C HIS A 49 -10.26 9.92 -20.88
N ALA A 50 -11.34 9.19 -21.20
CA ALA A 50 -12.34 9.64 -22.18
C ALA A 50 -13.04 10.94 -21.75
N GLU A 51 -13.03 11.27 -20.45
CA GLU A 51 -13.55 12.50 -19.84
C GLU A 51 -12.43 13.48 -19.44
N ASP A 52 -11.26 13.39 -20.06
CA ASP A 52 -10.06 14.19 -19.76
C ASP A 52 -9.62 14.14 -18.27
N GLY A 53 -10.07 13.13 -17.52
CA GLY A 53 -9.76 12.94 -16.11
C GLY A 53 -8.40 12.32 -15.87
N LYS A 54 -7.93 12.39 -14.60
CA LYS A 54 -6.72 11.72 -14.11
C LYS A 54 -7.09 10.74 -13.01
N ILE A 55 -6.42 9.59 -12.99
CA ILE A 55 -6.71 8.55 -12.00
C ILE A 55 -5.43 7.93 -11.43
N CYS A 56 -5.38 7.78 -10.10
CA CYS A 56 -4.31 7.08 -9.39
C CYS A 56 -4.85 5.80 -8.72
N LEU A 57 -4.06 4.73 -8.77
CA LEU A 57 -4.35 3.52 -8.00
C LEU A 57 -3.85 3.67 -6.58
N GLN A 58 -4.68 3.36 -5.57
CA GLN A 58 -4.22 3.24 -4.20
C GLN A 58 -3.61 1.84 -3.97
N ILE A 59 -2.33 1.79 -3.58
CA ILE A 59 -1.63 0.55 -3.21
C ILE A 59 -1.72 0.39 -1.69
N LEU A 60 -2.51 -0.60 -1.24
CA LEU A 60 -2.74 -0.87 0.16
C LEU A 60 -2.27 -2.27 0.55
N HIS A 61 -1.45 -2.36 1.59
CA HIS A 61 -1.10 -3.62 2.25
C HIS A 61 -1.63 -3.60 3.68
N SER A 62 -2.63 -4.44 3.97
CA SER A 62 -3.34 -4.44 5.25
C SER A 62 -2.46 -4.69 6.48
N GLY A 63 -1.33 -5.37 6.30
CA GLY A 63 -0.48 -5.75 7.44
C GLY A 63 -1.25 -6.66 8.40
N ARG A 64 -1.15 -6.40 9.72
CA ARG A 64 -1.85 -7.15 10.77
C ARG A 64 -3.38 -6.99 10.76
N TYR A 65 -3.91 -6.08 9.94
CA TYR A 65 -5.36 -5.88 9.79
C TYR A 65 -5.99 -6.83 8.77
N GLY A 66 -5.18 -7.60 8.05
CA GLY A 66 -5.68 -8.60 7.12
C GLY A 66 -6.59 -9.62 7.80
N TYR A 67 -7.82 -9.74 7.32
CA TYR A 67 -8.80 -10.71 7.84
C TYR A 67 -8.61 -12.08 7.17
N HIS A 68 -7.39 -12.63 7.25
CA HIS A 68 -6.99 -13.92 6.68
C HIS A 68 -5.73 -14.48 7.36
N PRO A 69 -5.46 -15.79 7.28
CA PRO A 69 -4.34 -16.44 7.98
C PRO A 69 -2.95 -16.10 7.44
N PHE A 70 -2.85 -15.42 6.29
CA PHE A 70 -1.57 -15.03 5.66
C PHE A 70 -1.14 -13.61 6.02
N ALA A 71 -1.85 -12.92 6.91
CA ALA A 71 -1.50 -11.58 7.35
C ALA A 71 -0.08 -11.52 7.92
N VAL A 72 0.64 -10.46 7.60
CA VAL A 72 2.04 -10.26 8.02
C VAL A 72 2.20 -8.89 8.69
N SER A 73 3.24 -8.73 9.51
CA SER A 73 3.51 -7.45 10.17
C SER A 73 4.98 -7.34 10.61
N PRO A 74 5.46 -6.14 11.01
CA PRO A 74 6.80 -5.99 11.58
C PRO A 74 7.00 -6.71 12.92
N SER A 75 5.93 -6.97 13.68
CA SER A 75 5.97 -7.64 14.97
C SER A 75 4.80 -8.63 15.13
N LYS A 76 4.93 -9.61 16.05
CA LYS A 76 3.88 -10.62 16.29
C LYS A 76 2.64 -10.08 17.02
N MET A 77 2.43 -8.78 16.98
CA MET A 77 1.32 -8.11 17.68
C MET A 77 0.01 -8.31 16.94
N LYS A 78 -0.91 -9.05 17.55
CA LYS A 78 -2.26 -9.25 17.00
C LYS A 78 -3.03 -7.93 16.94
N SER A 79 -3.83 -7.75 15.89
CA SER A 79 -4.79 -6.65 15.81
C SER A 79 -6.04 -6.95 16.65
N PRO A 80 -6.67 -5.95 17.29
CA PRO A 80 -7.95 -6.15 17.98
C PRO A 80 -9.13 -6.42 17.04
N ILE A 81 -9.01 -6.08 15.75
CA ILE A 81 -10.11 -6.16 14.77
C ILE A 81 -10.09 -7.44 13.91
N THR A 82 -9.17 -8.37 14.15
CA THR A 82 -9.07 -9.63 13.40
C THR A 82 -8.75 -10.79 14.33
N PRO A 83 -9.31 -12.00 14.13
CA PRO A 83 -8.97 -13.17 14.90
C PRO A 83 -7.57 -13.70 14.61
N PHE A 84 -6.99 -13.36 13.46
CA PHE A 84 -5.72 -13.90 13.00
C PHE A 84 -4.53 -13.19 13.65
N LYS A 85 -3.53 -13.99 14.07
CA LYS A 85 -2.23 -13.48 14.51
C LYS A 85 -1.34 -13.36 13.28
N PRO A 86 -0.74 -12.19 13.00
CA PRO A 86 0.09 -12.00 11.83
C PRO A 86 1.41 -12.78 11.95
N TRP A 87 1.95 -13.17 10.81
CA TRP A 87 3.31 -13.71 10.70
C TRP A 87 4.32 -12.57 10.73
N LEU A 88 5.43 -12.77 11.45
CA LEU A 88 6.54 -11.82 11.48
C LEU A 88 7.26 -11.85 10.12
N LEU A 89 7.42 -10.69 9.49
CA LEU A 89 8.25 -10.54 8.29
C LEU A 89 9.74 -10.69 8.65
N SER A 90 10.42 -11.65 8.02
CA SER A 90 11.89 -11.67 8.01
C SER A 90 12.44 -10.50 7.20
N THR A 91 13.71 -10.13 7.40
CA THR A 91 14.38 -9.09 6.61
C THR A 91 14.28 -9.33 5.09
N LYS A 92 14.47 -10.59 4.66
CA LYS A 92 14.30 -10.98 3.25
C LYS A 92 12.87 -10.74 2.74
N GLN A 93 11.86 -11.03 3.57
CA GLN A 93 10.46 -10.79 3.21
C GLN A 93 10.11 -9.29 3.20
N VAL A 94 10.76 -8.47 4.03
CA VAL A 94 10.61 -7.01 3.95
C VAL A 94 11.10 -6.49 2.60
N TYR A 95 12.29 -6.90 2.15
CA TYR A 95 12.78 -6.53 0.81
C TYR A 95 11.85 -7.00 -0.30
N LYS A 96 11.37 -8.25 -0.23
CA LYS A 96 10.38 -8.75 -1.19
C LYS A 96 9.09 -7.92 -1.18
N THR A 97 8.62 -7.50 -0.03
CA THR A 97 7.42 -6.63 0.08
C THR A 97 7.65 -5.28 -0.60
N ILE A 98 8.84 -4.70 -0.47
CA ILE A 98 9.20 -3.48 -1.21
C ILE A 98 9.12 -3.74 -2.72
N ASP A 99 9.69 -4.83 -3.20
CA ASP A 99 9.66 -5.18 -4.62
C ASP A 99 8.22 -5.44 -5.11
N ASP A 100 7.35 -6.02 -4.27
CA ASP A 100 5.92 -6.21 -4.58
C ASP A 100 5.19 -4.85 -4.74
N PHE A 101 5.47 -3.84 -3.90
CA PHE A 101 4.95 -2.48 -4.06
C PHE A 101 5.43 -1.83 -5.37
N VAL A 102 6.70 -1.97 -5.67
CA VAL A 102 7.29 -1.45 -6.93
C VAL A 102 6.65 -2.12 -8.14
N ASN A 103 6.51 -3.44 -8.11
CA ASN A 103 5.84 -4.17 -9.19
C ASN A 103 4.37 -3.74 -9.35
N CYS A 104 3.65 -3.54 -8.25
CA CYS A 104 2.27 -3.05 -8.30
C CYS A 104 2.19 -1.68 -8.98
N ALA A 105 3.10 -0.76 -8.68
CA ALA A 105 3.17 0.55 -9.34
C ALA A 105 3.51 0.44 -10.85
N VAL A 106 4.41 -0.46 -11.24
CA VAL A 106 4.70 -0.74 -12.66
C VAL A 106 3.48 -1.33 -13.36
N MET A 107 2.76 -2.25 -12.72
CA MET A 107 1.52 -2.80 -13.28
C MET A 107 0.42 -1.74 -13.38
N SER A 108 0.35 -0.79 -12.43
CA SER A 108 -0.56 0.36 -12.50
C SER A 108 -0.26 1.23 -13.72
N GLN A 109 1.00 1.53 -13.98
CA GLN A 109 1.41 2.28 -15.17
C GLN A 109 1.02 1.54 -16.46
N LEU A 110 1.22 0.21 -16.53
CA LEU A 110 0.77 -0.62 -17.66
C LEU A 110 -0.76 -0.66 -17.81
N ALA A 111 -1.49 -0.53 -16.72
CA ALA A 111 -2.95 -0.46 -16.70
C ALA A 111 -3.50 0.92 -17.12
N GLY A 112 -2.64 1.91 -17.38
CA GLY A 112 -3.06 3.25 -17.84
C GLY A 112 -3.33 4.23 -16.71
N TYR A 113 -2.99 3.93 -15.45
CA TYR A 113 -3.08 4.92 -14.37
C TYR A 113 -2.08 6.06 -14.58
N ASP A 114 -2.43 7.28 -14.17
CA ASP A 114 -1.54 8.44 -14.19
C ASP A 114 -0.57 8.46 -12.99
N GLY A 115 -0.90 7.67 -11.96
CA GLY A 115 -0.07 7.56 -10.77
C GLY A 115 -0.54 6.50 -9.80
N VAL A 116 0.14 6.47 -8.66
CA VAL A 116 -0.23 5.62 -7.51
C VAL A 116 -0.28 6.43 -6.23
N GLU A 117 -1.19 6.08 -5.32
CA GLU A 117 -1.16 6.48 -3.93
C GLU A 117 -0.63 5.32 -3.08
N ILE A 118 0.51 5.50 -2.42
CA ILE A 118 1.08 4.53 -1.49
C ILE A 118 0.48 4.77 -0.10
N MET A 119 -0.27 3.78 0.40
CA MET A 119 -0.98 3.88 1.68
C MET A 119 -0.03 3.65 2.86
N GLY A 120 0.50 4.74 3.40
CA GLY A 120 1.41 4.75 4.56
C GLY A 120 0.75 5.15 5.89
N SER A 121 -0.58 5.13 5.97
CA SER A 121 -1.38 5.63 7.10
C SER A 121 -2.31 4.58 7.69
N GLU A 122 -3.13 4.99 8.66
CA GLU A 122 -4.32 4.29 9.19
C GLU A 122 -4.02 2.92 9.83
N GLY A 123 -2.82 2.71 10.34
CA GLY A 123 -2.43 1.45 10.97
C GLY A 123 -2.18 0.30 10.00
N TYR A 124 -2.11 0.54 8.67
CA TYR A 124 -1.73 -0.46 7.68
C TYR A 124 -0.23 -0.76 7.70
N LEU A 125 0.27 -1.68 6.88
CA LEU A 125 1.61 -2.23 7.01
C LEU A 125 2.71 -1.17 7.15
N ILE A 126 2.74 -0.15 6.29
CA ILE A 126 3.79 0.88 6.33
C ILE A 126 3.72 1.68 7.63
N ASN A 127 2.52 2.08 8.07
CA ASN A 127 2.32 2.74 9.36
C ASN A 127 2.74 1.83 10.53
N GLN A 128 2.48 0.52 10.45
CA GLN A 128 2.94 -0.44 11.48
C GLN A 128 4.47 -0.50 11.60
N PHE A 129 5.21 -0.25 10.52
CA PHE A 129 6.68 -0.11 10.57
C PHE A 129 7.11 1.21 11.18
N ILE A 130 6.41 2.31 10.88
CA ILE A 130 6.76 3.66 11.36
C ILE A 130 6.48 3.82 12.85
N ALA A 131 5.31 3.39 13.32
CA ALA A 131 4.87 3.53 14.70
C ALA A 131 5.66 2.62 15.65
N LYS A 132 6.26 3.21 16.69
CA LYS A 132 7.05 2.47 17.70
C LYS A 132 6.21 1.39 18.40
N ARG A 133 4.92 1.68 18.63
CA ARG A 133 3.99 0.77 19.29
C ARG A 133 3.82 -0.57 18.57
N THR A 134 3.92 -0.59 17.24
CA THR A 134 3.64 -1.76 16.41
C THR A 134 4.88 -2.37 15.77
N ASN A 135 6.07 -1.82 16.08
CA ASN A 135 7.33 -2.27 15.53
C ASN A 135 8.35 -2.49 16.67
N ASP A 136 8.45 -3.74 17.12
CA ASP A 136 9.40 -4.19 18.16
C ASP A 136 10.69 -4.79 17.59
N ARG A 137 10.94 -4.60 16.28
CA ARG A 137 12.14 -5.13 15.61
C ARG A 137 13.42 -4.48 16.13
N THR A 138 14.48 -5.27 16.15
CA THR A 138 15.84 -4.85 16.55
C THR A 138 16.83 -4.78 15.39
N ASP A 139 16.37 -5.13 14.17
CA ASP A 139 17.15 -5.05 12.94
C ASP A 139 17.07 -3.66 12.28
N GLU A 140 17.59 -3.55 11.05
CA GLU A 140 17.59 -2.32 10.25
C GLU A 140 16.19 -1.74 9.93
N TRP A 141 15.11 -2.45 10.26
CA TRP A 141 13.72 -2.07 10.01
C TRP A 141 12.98 -1.64 11.27
N GLY A 142 13.65 -1.62 12.44
CA GLY A 142 13.06 -1.27 13.73
C GLY A 142 13.99 -0.48 14.64
N GLY A 143 13.57 -0.26 15.88
CA GLY A 143 14.33 0.51 16.87
C GLY A 143 14.30 2.01 16.60
N SER A 144 15.34 2.59 16.01
CA SER A 144 15.43 4.03 15.74
C SER A 144 14.37 4.51 14.75
N TYR A 145 13.99 5.80 14.84
CA TYR A 145 13.06 6.40 13.88
C TYR A 145 13.55 6.27 12.43
N GLN A 146 14.86 6.41 12.20
CA GLN A 146 15.48 6.26 10.89
C GLN A 146 15.24 4.86 10.31
N ASN A 147 15.35 3.82 11.13
CA ASN A 147 15.08 2.45 10.72
C ASN A 147 13.59 2.21 10.48
N ARG A 148 12.71 2.70 11.38
CA ARG A 148 11.27 2.51 11.26
C ARG A 148 10.68 3.13 10.00
N LYS A 149 11.14 4.32 9.57
CA LYS A 149 10.68 4.96 8.33
C LYS A 149 11.33 4.39 7.06
N ARG A 150 12.37 3.56 7.18
CA ARG A 150 13.15 3.03 6.06
C ARG A 150 12.28 2.32 5.02
N LEU A 151 11.31 1.50 5.45
CA LEU A 151 10.39 0.81 4.55
C LEU A 151 9.66 1.80 3.62
N ALA A 152 9.07 2.84 4.19
CA ALA A 152 8.34 3.87 3.44
C ALA A 152 9.25 4.57 2.40
N VAL A 153 10.45 4.98 2.85
CA VAL A 153 11.43 5.66 1.99
C VAL A 153 11.91 4.77 0.85
N GLU A 154 12.23 3.51 1.14
CA GLU A 154 12.69 2.55 0.12
C GLU A 154 11.58 2.23 -0.91
N ILE A 155 10.33 2.08 -0.48
CA ILE A 155 9.20 1.89 -1.40
C ILE A 155 9.10 3.08 -2.35
N VAL A 156 9.02 4.32 -1.85
CA VAL A 156 8.90 5.52 -2.69
C VAL A 156 10.09 5.68 -3.63
N LYS A 157 11.32 5.54 -3.10
CA LYS A 157 12.56 5.69 -3.87
C LYS A 157 12.64 4.68 -5.02
N ARG A 158 12.37 3.39 -4.74
CA ARG A 158 12.43 2.33 -5.76
C ARG A 158 11.26 2.43 -6.74
N THR A 159 10.08 2.79 -6.28
CA THR A 159 8.94 3.07 -7.16
C THR A 159 9.28 4.19 -8.13
N ARG A 160 9.79 5.34 -7.65
CA ARG A 160 10.20 6.45 -8.52
C ARG A 160 11.24 6.04 -9.56
N LYS A 161 12.21 5.21 -9.17
CA LYS A 161 13.22 4.68 -10.09
C LYS A 161 12.59 3.81 -11.19
N ALA A 162 11.58 3.01 -10.85
CA ALA A 162 10.95 2.06 -11.75
C ALA A 162 9.95 2.70 -12.73
N VAL A 163 9.15 3.68 -12.27
CA VAL A 163 8.07 4.28 -13.07
C VAL A 163 8.47 5.59 -13.77
N GLY A 164 9.68 6.11 -13.53
CA GLY A 164 10.16 7.35 -14.14
C GLY A 164 9.61 8.61 -13.49
N LYS A 165 9.98 9.80 -14.05
CA LYS A 165 9.67 11.10 -13.39
C LYS A 165 8.23 11.58 -13.63
N ASN A 166 7.58 11.18 -14.71
CA ASN A 166 6.28 11.72 -15.13
C ASN A 166 5.08 11.01 -14.48
N PHE A 167 5.31 9.86 -13.86
CA PHE A 167 4.27 9.11 -13.17
C PHE A 167 4.02 9.71 -11.77
N ILE A 168 2.79 9.98 -11.40
CA ILE A 168 2.43 10.59 -10.11
C ILE A 168 2.67 9.57 -8.99
N ILE A 169 3.32 9.98 -7.91
CA ILE A 169 3.43 9.20 -6.66
C ILE A 169 2.92 10.07 -5.52
N ILE A 170 1.83 9.64 -4.92
CA ILE A 170 1.25 10.22 -3.72
C ILE A 170 1.63 9.30 -2.55
N PHE A 171 2.08 9.87 -1.44
CA PHE A 171 2.31 9.13 -0.22
C PHE A 171 1.36 9.61 0.87
N ARG A 172 0.47 8.72 1.31
CA ARG A 172 -0.47 9.02 2.39
C ARG A 172 0.15 8.68 3.73
N LEU A 173 0.23 9.65 4.63
CA LEU A 173 0.88 9.53 5.93
C LEU A 173 -0.10 9.87 7.07
N SER A 174 -0.15 9.03 8.11
CA SER A 174 -0.68 9.47 9.41
C SER A 174 0.39 10.32 10.09
N MET A 175 0.09 11.59 10.29
CA MET A 175 1.02 12.51 10.97
C MET A 175 1.00 12.34 12.48
N LEU A 176 -0.10 11.84 13.02
CA LEU A 176 -0.32 11.68 14.45
C LEU A 176 -1.22 10.46 14.71
N ASP A 177 -0.66 9.46 15.35
CA ASP A 177 -1.44 8.36 15.94
C ASP A 177 -1.69 8.70 17.42
N LEU A 178 -2.91 9.07 17.77
CA LEU A 178 -3.33 9.59 19.10
C LEU A 178 -3.25 8.53 20.22
N VAL A 179 -2.16 7.76 20.26
CA VAL A 179 -1.90 6.70 21.25
C VAL A 179 -0.46 6.75 21.72
N LYS A 180 -0.19 6.29 22.96
CA LYS A 180 1.18 6.23 23.49
C LYS A 180 2.07 5.33 22.62
N GLY A 181 3.14 5.88 22.06
CA GLY A 181 4.07 5.20 21.17
C GLY A 181 3.57 5.06 19.72
N GLY A 182 2.55 5.83 19.35
CA GLY A 182 2.08 5.98 17.98
C GLY A 182 2.91 6.97 17.16
#